data_ea38aad243d52e2c618b2a656fb82fc2
#
_entry.id   ea38aad243d52e2c618b2a656fb82fc2
#
_cell.length_a   1.000
_cell.length_b   1.000
_cell.length_c   1.000
_cell.angle_alpha   90.00
_cell.angle_beta   90.00
_cell.angle_gamma   90.00
#
_symmetry.space_group_name_H-M   'P 1'
#
loop_
_entity.id
_entity.type
_entity.pdbx_description
1 polymer ?
#
loop_
_entity_poly.entity_id
_entity_poly.type
_entity_poly.pdbx_seq_one_letter_code
_entity_poly.pdbx_strand_id
1 'polypeptide(L)'
;YNMKHNEKNGWENTDGDNNGNSWNCGAEGATDDPEIEGLRRRMVKNAFATLMCSRGPAMFFAGDEFCNTQFGNNNSYCQDNITSWLDWNRLEEYKEIHDFFRYMIRLRKDNAILRKTTKPAACKLPEISIHNGFPWNGGTDNNSRLIGIMYAGRDENDIRDDIVFYCMNAYWETLIMQLPELPMGMQWKVCVNTFLPYEDGKNVEEQTEFYYKKSLKVPPRTVMILIAEENQ
;
A
#
# COMPACT_ATOMS: atom_id res chain seq x y z
N TYR A 1 -4.23 17.94 1.17
CA TYR A 1 -4.86 19.03 1.94
C TYR A 1 -5.16 18.55 3.36
N ASN A 2 -4.81 19.34 4.36
CA ASN A 2 -5.22 19.10 5.75
C ASN A 2 -6.58 19.75 6.04
N MET A 3 -6.84 20.88 5.39
CA MET A 3 -8.08 21.65 5.55
C MET A 3 -9.03 21.35 4.40
N LYS A 4 -10.33 21.47 4.64
CA LYS A 4 -11.31 21.47 3.56
C LYS A 4 -11.35 22.83 2.89
N HIS A 5 -11.58 22.83 1.58
CA HIS A 5 -11.65 24.03 0.73
C HIS A 5 -12.95 24.01 -0.09
N ASN A 6 -14.08 24.21 0.60
CA ASN A 6 -15.42 24.15 0.02
C ASN A 6 -16.00 25.55 -0.30
N GLU A 7 -15.21 26.62 -0.23
CA GLU A 7 -15.67 28.00 -0.41
C GLU A 7 -16.41 28.18 -1.75
N LYS A 8 -15.97 27.49 -2.79
CA LYS A 8 -16.60 27.53 -4.12
C LYS A 8 -18.00 26.93 -4.17
N ASN A 9 -18.42 26.19 -3.14
CA ASN A 9 -19.77 25.62 -3.06
C ASN A 9 -20.83 26.64 -2.64
N GLY A 10 -20.43 27.86 -2.24
CA GLY A 10 -21.35 28.94 -1.87
C GLY A 10 -21.89 28.88 -0.44
N TRP A 11 -21.33 27.98 0.41
CA TRP A 11 -21.76 27.80 1.81
C TRP A 11 -20.71 28.29 2.82
N GLU A 12 -19.83 29.20 2.43
CA GLU A 12 -18.77 29.76 3.28
C GLU A 12 -17.92 28.66 3.98
N ASN A 13 -17.64 27.55 3.28
CA ASN A 13 -16.90 26.41 3.79
C ASN A 13 -17.56 25.70 4.99
N THR A 14 -18.87 25.86 5.19
CA THR A 14 -19.61 25.22 6.30
C THR A 14 -20.08 23.80 5.97
N ASP A 15 -20.20 23.47 4.69
CA ASP A 15 -20.61 22.17 4.18
C ASP A 15 -19.47 21.14 4.19
N GLY A 16 -19.81 19.87 3.93
CA GLY A 16 -18.87 18.76 3.93
C GLY A 16 -18.43 18.31 5.32
N ASP A 17 -17.48 17.36 5.37
CA ASP A 17 -16.98 16.81 6.61
C ASP A 17 -15.93 17.73 7.25
N ASN A 18 -16.06 17.97 8.57
CA ASN A 18 -15.08 18.70 9.38
C ASN A 18 -14.02 17.80 10.03
N ASN A 19 -14.21 16.46 9.98
CA ASN A 19 -13.31 15.50 10.61
C ASN A 19 -12.35 14.88 9.58
N GLY A 20 -11.79 15.69 8.68
CA GLY A 20 -10.81 15.23 7.70
C GLY A 20 -9.59 14.59 8.38
N ASN A 21 -9.33 13.31 8.05
CA ASN A 21 -8.14 12.59 8.51
C ASN A 21 -7.04 12.58 7.43
N SER A 22 -6.98 13.62 6.62
CA SER A 22 -5.99 13.78 5.57
C SER A 22 -4.67 14.36 6.11
N TRP A 23 -3.61 14.13 5.38
CA TRP A 23 -2.29 14.67 5.67
C TRP A 23 -1.66 15.26 4.42
N ASN A 24 -1.30 16.54 4.48
CA ASN A 24 -0.73 17.30 3.36
C ASN A 24 0.76 17.01 3.11
N CYS A 25 1.38 16.18 3.93
CA CYS A 25 2.80 15.80 3.89
C CYS A 25 3.80 16.97 4.07
N GLY A 26 3.34 18.14 4.50
CA GLY A 26 4.20 19.29 4.79
C GLY A 26 3.82 20.59 4.10
N ALA A 27 2.96 20.56 3.06
CA ALA A 27 2.47 21.75 2.40
C ALA A 27 0.98 21.63 2.06
N GLU A 28 0.21 22.69 2.30
CA GLU A 28 -1.19 22.72 1.93
C GLU A 28 -1.33 22.98 0.42
N GLY A 29 -2.03 22.07 -0.29
CA GLY A 29 -2.22 22.20 -1.73
C GLY A 29 -1.01 21.80 -2.57
N ALA A 30 -0.92 22.33 -3.79
CA ALA A 30 0.17 22.05 -4.71
C ALA A 30 1.51 22.62 -4.18
N THR A 31 2.61 21.95 -4.49
CA THR A 31 3.96 22.37 -4.11
C THR A 31 4.97 21.88 -5.15
N ASP A 32 6.05 22.64 -5.31
CA ASP A 32 7.19 22.26 -6.16
C ASP A 32 8.32 21.60 -5.33
N ASP A 33 8.10 21.38 -4.03
CA ASP A 33 9.09 20.73 -3.17
C ASP A 33 9.16 19.22 -3.48
N PRO A 34 10.30 18.73 -4.02
CA PRO A 34 10.43 17.34 -4.45
C PRO A 34 10.39 16.34 -3.28
N GLU A 35 10.77 16.76 -2.07
CA GLU A 35 10.72 15.87 -0.88
C GLU A 35 9.26 15.64 -0.46
N ILE A 36 8.46 16.71 -0.46
CA ILE A 36 7.03 16.63 -0.15
C ILE A 36 6.29 15.83 -1.23
N GLU A 37 6.55 16.09 -2.51
CA GLU A 37 5.93 15.34 -3.61
C GLU A 37 6.35 13.86 -3.59
N GLY A 38 7.62 13.55 -3.35
CA GLY A 38 8.10 12.19 -3.19
C GLY A 38 7.42 11.47 -2.03
N LEU A 39 7.21 12.16 -0.91
CA LEU A 39 6.50 11.62 0.24
C LEU A 39 5.02 11.38 -0.08
N ARG A 40 4.33 12.29 -0.76
CA ARG A 40 2.94 12.14 -1.19
C ARG A 40 2.76 10.91 -2.07
N ARG A 41 3.60 10.75 -3.10
CA ARG A 41 3.59 9.57 -3.99
C ARG A 41 3.79 8.27 -3.21
N ARG A 42 4.71 8.26 -2.25
CA ARG A 42 4.92 7.10 -1.36
C ARG A 42 3.68 6.80 -0.52
N MET A 43 3.05 7.81 0.06
CA MET A 43 1.86 7.61 0.89
C MET A 43 0.67 7.08 0.09
N VAL A 44 0.49 7.53 -1.16
CA VAL A 44 -0.52 6.97 -2.08
C VAL A 44 -0.23 5.49 -2.36
N LYS A 45 1.02 5.14 -2.68
CA LYS A 45 1.44 3.74 -2.87
C LYS A 45 1.20 2.91 -1.60
N ASN A 46 1.52 3.43 -0.42
CA ASN A 46 1.30 2.74 0.86
C ASN A 46 -0.19 2.46 1.09
N ALA A 47 -1.05 3.44 0.89
CA ALA A 47 -2.49 3.30 1.05
C ALA A 47 -3.06 2.24 0.10
N PHE A 48 -2.67 2.28 -1.17
CA PHE A 48 -3.14 1.33 -2.16
C PHE A 48 -2.61 -0.09 -1.93
N ALA A 49 -1.34 -0.25 -1.55
CA ALA A 49 -0.76 -1.53 -1.18
C ALA A 49 -1.50 -2.15 0.03
N THR A 50 -1.81 -1.33 1.04
CA THR A 50 -2.60 -1.75 2.21
C THR A 50 -4.00 -2.21 1.81
N LEU A 51 -4.67 -1.44 0.94
CA LEU A 51 -6.00 -1.80 0.41
C LEU A 51 -5.95 -3.13 -0.34
N MET A 52 -4.96 -3.33 -1.22
CA MET A 52 -4.82 -4.55 -2.01
C MET A 52 -4.45 -5.79 -1.18
N CYS A 53 -3.80 -5.61 -0.04
CA CYS A 53 -3.50 -6.69 0.90
C CYS A 53 -4.60 -6.92 1.94
N SER A 54 -5.59 -6.05 2.02
CA SER A 54 -6.74 -6.22 2.93
C SER A 54 -7.75 -7.21 2.34
N ARG A 55 -8.30 -8.09 3.20
CA ARG A 55 -9.36 -9.01 2.78
C ARG A 55 -10.69 -8.29 2.60
N GLY A 56 -11.52 -8.81 1.72
CA GLY A 56 -12.80 -8.25 1.32
C GLY A 56 -12.74 -7.53 -0.01
N PRO A 57 -13.85 -6.94 -0.48
CA PRO A 57 -13.88 -6.16 -1.71
C PRO A 57 -13.01 -4.91 -1.58
N ALA A 58 -12.04 -4.76 -2.48
CA ALA A 58 -11.26 -3.55 -2.57
C ALA A 58 -12.04 -2.47 -3.33
N MET A 59 -12.16 -1.28 -2.76
CA MET A 59 -12.82 -0.13 -3.37
C MET A 59 -11.90 1.08 -3.31
N PHE A 60 -11.70 1.74 -4.42
CA PHE A 60 -11.01 3.01 -4.52
C PHE A 60 -11.77 3.95 -5.47
N PHE A 61 -11.54 5.24 -5.35
CA PHE A 61 -12.25 6.23 -6.14
C PHE A 61 -11.63 6.39 -7.53
N ALA A 62 -12.46 6.64 -8.55
CA ALA A 62 -11.96 6.87 -9.90
C ALA A 62 -11.06 8.10 -9.92
N GLY A 63 -9.84 7.94 -10.44
CA GLY A 63 -8.81 8.97 -10.46
C GLY A 63 -7.73 8.82 -9.38
N ASP A 64 -7.95 8.00 -8.32
CA ASP A 64 -6.91 7.72 -7.33
C ASP A 64 -5.65 7.15 -7.99
N GLU A 65 -5.82 6.34 -9.04
CA GLU A 65 -4.76 5.69 -9.80
C GLU A 65 -3.84 6.64 -10.58
N PHE A 66 -4.23 7.90 -10.71
CA PHE A 66 -3.40 8.97 -11.30
C PHE A 66 -3.45 10.26 -10.48
N CYS A 67 -3.70 10.13 -9.18
CA CYS A 67 -3.67 11.25 -8.23
C CYS A 67 -4.58 12.41 -8.61
N ASN A 68 -5.80 12.16 -9.16
CA ASN A 68 -6.78 13.20 -9.41
C ASN A 68 -7.06 13.99 -8.13
N THR A 69 -7.36 15.26 -8.25
CA THR A 69 -7.58 16.13 -7.09
C THR A 69 -8.85 16.96 -7.22
N GLN A 70 -9.54 17.14 -6.11
CA GLN A 70 -10.67 18.07 -5.97
C GLN A 70 -10.23 19.39 -5.32
N PHE A 71 -8.90 19.66 -5.29
CA PHE A 71 -8.30 20.87 -4.74
C PHE A 71 -8.72 21.16 -3.28
N GLY A 72 -8.85 20.10 -2.48
CA GLY A 72 -9.25 20.18 -1.09
C GLY A 72 -10.77 20.32 -0.86
N ASN A 73 -11.58 20.36 -1.92
CA ASN A 73 -13.02 20.32 -1.80
C ASN A 73 -13.49 18.90 -1.48
N ASN A 74 -14.03 18.69 -0.28
CA ASN A 74 -14.50 17.37 0.16
C ASN A 74 -16.01 17.15 -0.02
N ASN A 75 -16.70 18.08 -0.72
CA ASN A 75 -18.13 18.02 -1.00
C ASN A 75 -18.46 18.60 -2.38
N SER A 76 -17.80 18.11 -3.41
CA SER A 76 -17.85 18.70 -4.77
C SER A 76 -19.13 18.41 -5.57
N TYR A 77 -20.18 17.88 -4.95
CA TYR A 77 -21.40 17.40 -5.63
C TYR A 77 -22.09 18.46 -6.52
N CYS A 78 -21.98 19.75 -6.16
CA CYS A 78 -22.58 20.87 -6.89
C CYS A 78 -21.63 21.51 -7.93
N GLN A 79 -20.41 20.98 -8.09
CA GLN A 79 -19.38 21.52 -8.97
C GLN A 79 -19.34 20.75 -10.30
N ASP A 80 -19.94 21.30 -11.36
CA ASP A 80 -19.81 20.75 -12.72
C ASP A 80 -18.63 21.43 -13.45
N ASN A 81 -17.42 21.22 -12.94
CA ASN A 81 -16.18 21.83 -13.44
C ASN A 81 -14.96 21.01 -13.02
N ILE A 82 -13.76 21.57 -13.20
CA ILE A 82 -12.46 20.92 -12.87
C ILE A 82 -12.35 20.43 -11.42
N THR A 83 -13.19 20.93 -10.51
CA THR A 83 -13.17 20.48 -9.11
C THR A 83 -13.68 19.04 -8.97
N SER A 84 -14.66 18.63 -9.80
CA SER A 84 -15.24 17.29 -9.77
C SER A 84 -14.88 16.44 -10.99
N TRP A 85 -14.39 17.05 -12.07
CA TRP A 85 -14.01 16.30 -13.28
C TRP A 85 -12.69 15.56 -13.08
N LEU A 86 -12.53 14.44 -13.80
CA LEU A 86 -11.26 13.72 -13.87
C LEU A 86 -10.32 14.41 -14.85
N ASP A 87 -9.15 14.81 -14.37
CA ASP A 87 -8.10 15.37 -15.23
C ASP A 87 -7.20 14.24 -15.77
N TRP A 88 -7.50 13.76 -16.96
CA TRP A 88 -6.76 12.69 -17.62
C TRP A 88 -5.32 13.05 -17.99
N ASN A 89 -4.94 14.34 -18.00
CA ASN A 89 -3.54 14.72 -18.24
C ASN A 89 -2.64 14.27 -17.09
N ARG A 90 -3.20 14.11 -15.89
CA ARG A 90 -2.46 13.61 -14.72
C ARG A 90 -1.99 12.16 -14.88
N LEU A 91 -2.56 11.40 -15.81
CA LEU A 91 -2.11 10.04 -16.09
C LEU A 91 -0.65 9.99 -16.58
N GLU A 92 -0.23 10.96 -17.38
CA GLU A 92 1.18 11.06 -17.81
C GLU A 92 2.08 11.56 -16.68
N GLU A 93 1.64 12.54 -15.90
CA GLU A 93 2.38 13.11 -14.77
C GLU A 93 2.59 12.09 -13.65
N TYR A 94 1.59 11.24 -13.40
CA TYR A 94 1.58 10.22 -12.34
C TYR A 94 1.63 8.79 -12.87
N LYS A 95 2.25 8.61 -14.03
CA LYS A 95 2.36 7.29 -14.69
C LYS A 95 2.90 6.21 -13.75
N GLU A 96 3.87 6.53 -12.90
CA GLU A 96 4.43 5.60 -11.91
C GLU A 96 3.38 5.09 -10.91
N ILE A 97 2.44 5.96 -10.50
CA ILE A 97 1.35 5.59 -9.58
C ILE A 97 0.38 4.66 -10.30
N HIS A 98 0.00 4.99 -11.54
CA HIS A 98 -0.87 4.14 -12.33
C HIS A 98 -0.25 2.75 -12.59
N ASP A 99 1.04 2.68 -12.92
CA ASP A 99 1.74 1.41 -13.12
C ASP A 99 1.79 0.60 -11.81
N PHE A 100 2.02 1.27 -10.68
CA PHE A 100 1.98 0.65 -9.36
C PHE A 100 0.58 0.08 -9.04
N PHE A 101 -0.50 0.81 -9.33
CA PHE A 101 -1.86 0.33 -9.13
C PHE A 101 -2.14 -0.92 -9.98
N ARG A 102 -1.75 -0.92 -11.24
CA ARG A 102 -1.88 -2.10 -12.13
C ARG A 102 -1.13 -3.30 -11.58
N TYR A 103 0.10 -3.10 -11.11
CA TYR A 103 0.92 -4.14 -10.52
C TYR A 103 0.26 -4.72 -9.25
N MET A 104 -0.19 -3.89 -8.33
CA MET A 104 -0.86 -4.33 -7.10
C MET A 104 -2.17 -5.08 -7.35
N ILE A 105 -2.95 -4.67 -8.36
CA ILE A 105 -4.16 -5.39 -8.78
C ILE A 105 -3.79 -6.79 -9.30
N ARG A 106 -2.70 -6.91 -10.09
CA ARG A 106 -2.20 -8.20 -10.58
C ARG A 106 -1.74 -9.05 -9.41
N LEU A 107 -0.87 -8.53 -8.54
CA LEU A 107 -0.38 -9.23 -7.35
C LEU A 107 -1.54 -9.81 -6.53
N ARG A 108 -2.59 -9.01 -6.29
CA ARG A 108 -3.79 -9.47 -5.59
C ARG A 108 -4.56 -10.56 -6.35
N LYS A 109 -4.61 -10.50 -7.68
CA LYS A 109 -5.25 -11.54 -8.50
C LYS A 109 -4.47 -12.84 -8.47
N ASP A 110 -3.15 -12.77 -8.55
CA ASP A 110 -2.27 -13.91 -8.61
C ASP A 110 -2.14 -14.63 -7.25
N ASN A 111 -2.37 -13.92 -6.13
CA ASN A 111 -2.35 -14.47 -4.77
C ASN A 111 -3.77 -14.49 -4.18
N ALA A 112 -4.45 -15.62 -4.36
CA ALA A 112 -5.85 -15.79 -3.93
C ALA A 112 -6.04 -15.55 -2.44
N ILE A 113 -5.02 -15.87 -1.64
CA ILE A 113 -5.00 -15.72 -0.18
C ILE A 113 -5.25 -14.26 0.27
N LEU A 114 -4.94 -13.26 -0.56
CA LEU A 114 -5.17 -11.84 -0.26
C LEU A 114 -6.62 -11.40 -0.41
N ARG A 115 -7.47 -12.16 -1.10
CA ARG A 115 -8.84 -11.75 -1.47
C ARG A 115 -9.94 -12.65 -0.98
N LYS A 116 -9.64 -13.90 -0.66
CA LYS A 116 -10.64 -14.89 -0.19
C LYS A 116 -10.02 -15.88 0.76
N THR A 117 -10.86 -16.55 1.53
CA THR A 117 -10.46 -17.73 2.28
C THR A 117 -10.07 -18.84 1.32
N THR A 118 -8.90 -19.42 1.53
CA THR A 118 -8.38 -20.56 0.78
C THR A 118 -8.39 -21.81 1.66
N LYS A 119 -7.98 -22.96 1.13
CA LYS A 119 -7.74 -24.12 1.96
C LYS A 119 -6.54 -23.89 2.88
N PRO A 120 -6.47 -24.54 4.04
CA PRO A 120 -5.31 -24.44 4.91
C PRO A 120 -4.01 -24.80 4.19
N ALA A 121 -2.94 -24.07 4.51
CA ALA A 121 -1.61 -24.34 3.98
C ALA A 121 -1.15 -25.76 4.36
N ALA A 122 -0.47 -26.46 3.45
CA ALA A 122 0.09 -27.80 3.72
C ALA A 122 1.16 -27.74 4.81
N CYS A 123 1.91 -26.65 4.86
CA CYS A 123 2.94 -26.40 5.86
C CYS A 123 2.38 -26.06 7.26
N LYS A 124 1.04 -26.03 7.43
CA LYS A 124 0.36 -25.77 8.70
C LYS A 124 0.54 -24.34 9.27
N LEU A 125 1.03 -23.42 8.47
CA LEU A 125 1.02 -22.00 8.85
C LEU A 125 -0.45 -21.51 9.00
N PRO A 126 -0.74 -20.62 9.97
CA PRO A 126 -2.10 -20.09 10.16
C PRO A 126 -2.50 -19.24 8.95
N GLU A 127 -3.79 -19.26 8.63
CA GLU A 127 -4.35 -18.51 7.49
C GLU A 127 -4.05 -17.02 7.55
N ILE A 128 -4.08 -16.44 8.75
CA ILE A 128 -3.67 -15.05 9.02
C ILE A 128 -2.91 -15.03 10.33
N SER A 129 -1.80 -14.32 10.36
CA SER A 129 -1.09 -14.02 11.60
C SER A 129 -0.59 -12.59 11.61
N ILE A 130 -0.58 -11.98 12.80
CA ILE A 130 -0.14 -10.61 13.01
C ILE A 130 1.20 -10.67 13.75
N HIS A 131 2.13 -9.83 13.30
CA HIS A 131 3.48 -9.71 13.81
C HIS A 131 3.76 -8.23 14.12
N ASN A 132 4.54 -8.00 15.17
CA ASN A 132 5.22 -6.71 15.35
C ASN A 132 6.69 -6.87 14.95
N GLY A 133 7.65 -6.16 15.54
CA GLY A 133 9.07 -6.34 15.21
C GLY A 133 9.61 -7.78 15.34
N PHE A 134 8.86 -8.69 16.01
CA PHE A 134 9.18 -10.10 16.20
C PHE A 134 8.08 -10.99 15.63
N PRO A 135 8.45 -12.15 15.02
CA PRO A 135 7.47 -13.11 14.53
C PRO A 135 6.53 -13.61 15.64
N TRP A 136 5.27 -13.83 15.28
CA TRP A 136 4.24 -14.41 16.14
C TRP A 136 3.85 -13.57 17.36
N ASN A 137 4.42 -12.40 17.53
CA ASN A 137 4.05 -11.46 18.56
C ASN A 137 3.02 -10.47 18.00
N GLY A 138 1.75 -10.88 17.96
CA GLY A 138 0.64 -10.11 17.40
C GLY A 138 0.08 -9.03 18.30
N GLY A 139 0.70 -8.76 19.46
CA GLY A 139 0.29 -7.67 20.34
C GLY A 139 0.53 -6.33 19.67
N THR A 140 -0.53 -5.66 19.22
CA THR A 140 -0.48 -4.26 18.79
C THR A 140 -0.96 -3.40 19.94
N ASP A 141 -0.07 -2.60 20.51
CA ASP A 141 -0.45 -1.50 21.40
C ASP A 141 -0.58 -0.20 20.59
N ASN A 142 -1.13 0.83 21.21
CA ASN A 142 -1.29 2.15 20.57
C ASN A 142 0.03 2.82 20.20
N ASN A 143 1.18 2.27 20.61
CA ASN A 143 2.52 2.77 20.34
C ASN A 143 3.23 1.97 19.26
N SER A 144 2.63 0.87 18.78
CA SER A 144 3.21 0.07 17.71
C SER A 144 3.34 0.89 16.42
N ARG A 145 4.58 0.99 15.92
CA ARG A 145 4.91 1.73 14.69
C ARG A 145 5.16 0.82 13.51
N LEU A 146 5.29 -0.47 13.77
CA LEU A 146 5.61 -1.50 12.81
C LEU A 146 4.58 -2.63 12.94
N ILE A 147 4.00 -3.03 11.81
CA ILE A 147 3.08 -4.15 11.75
C ILE A 147 3.47 -5.07 10.60
N GLY A 148 3.42 -6.37 10.85
CA GLY A 148 3.48 -7.41 9.83
C GLY A 148 2.22 -8.24 9.84
N ILE A 149 1.71 -8.60 8.67
CA ILE A 149 0.59 -9.51 8.51
C ILE A 149 1.03 -10.59 7.54
N MET A 150 0.99 -11.84 7.98
CA MET A 150 1.23 -12.99 7.10
C MET A 150 -0.09 -13.65 6.77
N TYR A 151 -0.27 -13.94 5.50
CA TYR A 151 -1.34 -14.76 4.96
C TYR A 151 -0.74 -16.07 4.46
N ALA A 152 -1.34 -17.22 4.79
CA ALA A 152 -0.91 -18.51 4.29
C ALA A 152 -2.10 -19.41 3.98
N GLY A 153 -2.04 -20.11 2.86
CA GLY A 153 -3.07 -21.02 2.40
C GLY A 153 -2.63 -21.78 1.17
N ARG A 154 -3.54 -22.47 0.51
CA ARG A 154 -3.29 -23.12 -0.77
C ARG A 154 -3.63 -22.20 -1.93
N ASP A 155 -2.89 -22.28 -3.01
CA ASP A 155 -3.24 -21.63 -4.25
C ASP A 155 -4.57 -22.12 -4.83
N GLU A 156 -5.07 -21.48 -5.87
CA GLU A 156 -6.39 -21.83 -6.46
C GLU A 156 -6.43 -23.25 -7.03
N ASN A 157 -5.27 -23.80 -7.39
CA ASN A 157 -5.13 -25.14 -7.96
C ASN A 157 -4.81 -26.22 -6.90
N ASP A 158 -4.66 -25.84 -5.64
CA ASP A 158 -4.25 -26.71 -4.52
C ASP A 158 -2.88 -27.41 -4.72
N ILE A 159 -2.00 -26.84 -5.54
CA ILE A 159 -0.73 -27.45 -5.88
C ILE A 159 0.37 -27.04 -4.89
N ARG A 160 0.37 -25.76 -4.47
CA ARG A 160 1.40 -25.17 -3.61
C ARG A 160 0.79 -24.31 -2.52
N ASP A 161 1.59 -24.06 -1.50
CA ASP A 161 1.24 -23.05 -0.49
C ASP A 161 1.47 -21.63 -1.06
N ASP A 162 0.46 -20.78 -0.92
CA ASP A 162 0.49 -19.35 -1.22
C ASP A 162 0.72 -18.61 0.10
N ILE A 163 1.89 -17.98 0.25
CA ILE A 163 2.29 -17.30 1.49
C ILE A 163 2.75 -15.90 1.14
N VAL A 164 2.05 -14.92 1.69
CA VAL A 164 2.34 -13.50 1.50
C VAL A 164 2.57 -12.83 2.85
N PHE A 165 3.63 -12.04 2.95
CA PHE A 165 3.93 -11.23 4.13
C PHE A 165 3.86 -9.74 3.76
N TYR A 166 2.90 -9.06 4.34
CA TYR A 166 2.75 -7.60 4.28
C TYR A 166 3.41 -6.98 5.52
N CYS A 167 4.18 -5.91 5.33
CA CYS A 167 4.83 -5.19 6.42
C CYS A 167 4.72 -3.68 6.20
N MET A 168 4.32 -2.94 7.24
CA MET A 168 4.22 -1.48 7.22
C MET A 168 4.99 -0.86 8.38
N ASN A 169 5.87 0.07 8.06
CA ASN A 169 6.50 0.98 9.00
C ASN A 169 5.82 2.36 8.91
N ALA A 170 5.07 2.73 9.95
CA ALA A 170 4.39 4.03 10.04
C ALA A 170 5.28 5.12 10.67
N TYR A 171 6.51 4.79 11.05
CA TYR A 171 7.45 5.69 11.74
C TYR A 171 8.34 6.45 10.75
N TRP A 172 8.98 7.50 11.21
CA TRP A 172 9.88 8.33 10.38
C TRP A 172 11.34 7.85 10.39
N GLU A 173 11.65 6.76 11.08
CA GLU A 173 12.97 6.11 11.08
C GLU A 173 12.86 4.69 10.53
N THR A 174 13.98 4.15 10.08
CA THR A 174 14.06 2.73 9.68
C THR A 174 13.85 1.82 10.88
N LEU A 175 12.95 0.88 10.77
CA LEU A 175 12.69 -0.15 11.79
C LEU A 175 13.10 -1.53 11.27
N ILE A 176 13.30 -2.46 12.20
CA ILE A 176 13.68 -3.83 11.90
C ILE A 176 12.48 -4.75 12.14
N MET A 177 12.07 -5.47 11.10
CA MET A 177 11.10 -6.55 11.16
C MET A 177 11.84 -7.89 11.09
N GLN A 178 11.66 -8.76 12.07
CA GLN A 178 12.10 -10.14 11.96
C GLN A 178 11.05 -10.93 11.16
N LEU A 179 11.49 -11.64 10.15
CA LEU A 179 10.59 -12.42 9.28
C LEU A 179 10.28 -13.79 9.90
N PRO A 180 9.04 -14.28 9.76
CA PRO A 180 8.69 -15.64 10.09
C PRO A 180 9.55 -16.65 9.30
N GLU A 181 9.93 -17.77 9.92
CA GLU A 181 10.61 -18.85 9.23
C GLU A 181 9.64 -19.51 8.24
N LEU A 182 10.11 -19.72 7.03
CA LEU A 182 9.39 -20.43 5.99
C LEU A 182 9.64 -21.94 6.08
N PRO A 183 8.76 -22.75 5.51
CA PRO A 183 9.01 -24.17 5.30
C PRO A 183 10.31 -24.43 4.55
N MET A 184 10.89 -25.61 4.77
CA MET A 184 12.11 -26.02 4.08
C MET A 184 11.92 -25.98 2.56
N GLY A 185 12.88 -25.41 1.85
CA GLY A 185 12.83 -25.27 0.39
C GLY A 185 12.13 -24.00 -0.10
N MET A 186 11.69 -23.12 0.79
CA MET A 186 11.10 -21.84 0.44
C MET A 186 11.96 -20.66 0.92
N GLN A 187 11.86 -19.55 0.21
CA GLN A 187 12.53 -18.30 0.56
C GLN A 187 11.64 -17.11 0.28
N TRP A 188 11.86 -16.02 1.02
CA TRP A 188 11.16 -14.76 0.79
C TRP A 188 11.68 -14.05 -0.46
N LYS A 189 10.77 -13.48 -1.23
CA LYS A 189 11.06 -12.57 -2.34
C LYS A 189 10.36 -11.25 -2.09
N VAL A 190 11.11 -10.15 -2.11
CA VAL A 190 10.55 -8.80 -1.99
C VAL A 190 9.90 -8.45 -3.32
N CYS A 191 8.59 -8.27 -3.31
CA CYS A 191 7.80 -7.91 -4.49
C CYS A 191 7.41 -6.43 -4.51
N VAL A 192 7.31 -5.82 -3.32
CA VAL A 192 6.97 -4.39 -3.19
C VAL A 192 7.88 -3.75 -2.15
N ASN A 193 8.40 -2.59 -2.49
CA ASN A 193 9.06 -1.68 -1.57
C ASN A 193 8.72 -0.24 -1.99
N THR A 194 7.76 0.38 -1.31
CA THR A 194 7.26 1.71 -1.67
C THR A 194 8.26 2.83 -1.41
N PHE A 195 9.37 2.55 -0.75
CA PHE A 195 10.46 3.51 -0.53
C PHE A 195 11.28 3.75 -1.80
N LEU A 196 11.41 2.73 -2.64
CA LEU A 196 12.23 2.83 -3.84
C LEU A 196 11.65 3.83 -4.81
N PRO A 197 12.50 4.68 -5.40
CA PRO A 197 12.08 5.58 -6.46
C PRO A 197 11.66 4.76 -7.69
N TYR A 198 10.74 5.32 -8.47
CA TYR A 198 10.47 4.84 -9.80
C TYR A 198 11.64 5.28 -10.70
N GLU A 199 12.35 4.35 -11.28
CA GLU A 199 13.39 4.64 -12.28
C GLU A 199 12.81 4.48 -13.68
N ASP A 200 13.14 5.40 -14.57
CA ASP A 200 12.65 5.44 -15.95
C ASP A 200 12.72 4.06 -16.64
N GLY A 201 11.56 3.59 -17.08
CA GLY A 201 11.42 2.33 -17.81
C GLY A 201 11.45 1.06 -16.98
N LYS A 202 11.66 1.14 -15.65
CA LYS A 202 11.61 -0.04 -14.79
C LYS A 202 10.24 -0.17 -14.15
N ASN A 203 9.64 -1.33 -14.39
CA ASN A 203 8.45 -1.80 -13.69
C ASN A 203 8.78 -2.12 -12.23
N VAL A 204 7.78 -2.10 -11.36
CA VAL A 204 7.90 -2.61 -9.98
C VAL A 204 8.38 -4.07 -9.97
N GLU A 205 8.00 -4.87 -10.95
CA GLU A 205 8.43 -6.27 -11.14
C GLU A 205 9.95 -6.43 -11.32
N GLU A 206 10.62 -5.45 -11.92
CA GLU A 206 12.07 -5.49 -12.13
C GLU A 206 12.87 -5.19 -10.87
N GLN A 207 12.22 -4.73 -9.82
CA GLN A 207 12.82 -4.45 -8.51
C GLN A 207 12.68 -5.63 -7.54
N THR A 208 12.10 -6.74 -7.98
CA THR A 208 11.92 -7.92 -7.13
C THR A 208 13.23 -8.62 -6.88
N GLU A 209 13.54 -8.96 -5.63
CA GLU A 209 14.75 -9.63 -5.22
C GLU A 209 14.48 -10.73 -4.19
N PHE A 210 15.31 -11.77 -4.19
CA PHE A 210 15.28 -12.78 -3.15
C PHE A 210 15.90 -12.27 -1.86
N TYR A 211 15.26 -12.57 -0.73
CA TYR A 211 15.67 -12.10 0.57
C TYR A 211 16.07 -13.28 1.48
N TYR A 212 17.35 -13.40 1.74
CA TYR A 212 17.94 -14.52 2.50
C TYR A 212 18.14 -14.23 3.99
N LYS A 213 17.84 -13.01 4.46
CA LYS A 213 18.07 -12.62 5.84
C LYS A 213 16.84 -12.90 6.69
N LYS A 214 17.05 -13.22 7.97
CA LYS A 214 15.95 -13.38 8.94
C LYS A 214 15.31 -12.07 9.39
N SER A 215 15.93 -10.92 9.11
CA SER A 215 15.45 -9.59 9.50
C SER A 215 15.42 -8.66 8.32
N LEU A 216 14.33 -7.95 8.16
CA LEU A 216 14.06 -6.97 7.11
C LEU A 216 14.23 -5.56 7.66
N LYS A 217 15.03 -4.72 7.01
CA LYS A 217 15.06 -3.29 7.27
C LYS A 217 13.89 -2.66 6.53
N VAL A 218 12.93 -2.11 7.26
CA VAL A 218 11.77 -1.42 6.69
C VAL A 218 12.01 0.09 6.77
N PRO A 219 12.22 0.76 5.63
CA PRO A 219 12.50 2.21 5.60
C PRO A 219 11.38 3.05 6.22
N PRO A 220 11.60 4.35 6.45
CA PRO A 220 10.58 5.24 7.00
C PRO A 220 9.32 5.31 6.15
N ARG A 221 8.14 5.29 6.78
CA ARG A 221 6.84 5.47 6.11
C ARG A 221 6.70 4.61 4.86
N THR A 222 6.95 3.31 5.01
CA THR A 222 7.09 2.36 3.89
C THR A 222 6.21 1.14 4.10
N VAL A 223 5.64 0.66 3.00
CA VAL A 223 5.06 -0.68 2.90
C VAL A 223 6.02 -1.57 2.10
N MET A 224 6.26 -2.77 2.62
CA MET A 224 6.94 -3.83 1.89
C MET A 224 6.05 -5.08 1.84
N ILE A 225 6.08 -5.77 0.70
CA ILE A 225 5.36 -7.03 0.51
C ILE A 225 6.35 -8.07 0.02
N LEU A 226 6.34 -9.23 0.68
CA LEU A 226 7.15 -10.37 0.34
C LEU A 226 6.23 -11.55 0.01
N ILE A 227 6.66 -12.38 -0.94
CA ILE A 227 6.00 -13.63 -1.30
C ILE A 227 7.00 -14.75 -1.06
N ALA A 228 6.52 -15.88 -0.53
CA ALA A 228 7.35 -17.06 -0.42
C ALA A 228 7.37 -17.81 -1.76
N GLU A 229 8.56 -18.08 -2.27
CA GLU A 229 8.78 -18.86 -3.49
C GLU A 229 9.68 -20.05 -3.20
N GLU A 230 9.56 -21.12 -3.99
CA GLU A 230 10.45 -22.28 -3.90
C GLU A 230 11.88 -21.90 -4.31
N ASN A 231 12.86 -22.45 -3.59
CA ASN A 231 14.26 -22.30 -3.95
C ASN A 231 14.49 -22.92 -5.33
N GLN A 232 15.06 -22.15 -6.25
CA GLN A 232 15.47 -22.65 -7.56
C GLN A 232 16.71 -23.53 -7.45
#